data_fddee9db8ddeda35b7ac93211fb11b8d
#
_entry.id   fddee9db8ddeda35b7ac93211fb11b8d
#
_cell.length_a   1.000
_cell.length_b   1.000
_cell.length_c   1.000
_cell.angle_alpha   90.00
_cell.angle_beta   90.00
_cell.angle_gamma   90.00
#
_symmetry.space_group_name_H-M   'P 1'
#
loop_
_entity.id
_entity.type
_entity.pdbx_description
1 polymer ?
#
loop_
_entity_poly.entity_id
_entity_poly.type
_entity_poly.pdbx_seq_one_letter_code
_entity_poly.pdbx_strand_id
1 'polypeptide(L)'
;ELAEPEHSRTYNLLTTLGLTERIIGKGDTAELLSPVDYEAVNEHLERERQRSLNWLKAALNGTEPEEEEPAEPAQHKGPRLAERNHCTGCGACRNGCPVSAISMVPDKEGFSYPVVDLKTCVECGRCTAVCPVLHPAPPTSHLPATFAVWNRDEAVRRASTSGGVFSALADYVLEDGGVVFGAAMGADLQVHHVACFTREELKRLRGVKYVQSDIGTTYRQVRQLLESRPVLFSGTPCQVDGLYRYLGSRPERLLTCDVVCHGVPSPGVWADMVRSVEETCGKKVQSVQFRDKVNGWKNSHFTAHLQGGGTLSRPLMQTEFGRAFGRALFLRPSCYRCPYASMNRPGDFTLGDFWGLR
;
A
#
# COMPACT_ATOMS: atom_id res chain seq x y z
N GLU A 1 -17.81 22.58 -0.61
CA GLU A 1 -17.98 21.25 0.00
C GLU A 1 -18.09 20.26 -1.14
N LEU A 2 -16.95 19.71 -1.55
CA LEU A 2 -16.93 18.59 -2.49
C LEU A 2 -17.09 17.34 -1.64
N ALA A 3 -18.31 16.81 -1.59
CA ALA A 3 -18.59 15.44 -1.23
C ALA A 3 -17.61 14.53 -2.01
N GLU A 4 -17.18 13.43 -1.41
CA GLU A 4 -16.26 12.45 -2.01
C GLU A 4 -16.57 12.27 -3.49
N PRO A 5 -15.63 12.58 -4.39
CA PRO A 5 -15.90 12.65 -5.84
C PRO A 5 -16.52 11.36 -6.37
N GLU A 6 -16.12 10.22 -5.80
CA GLU A 6 -16.51 8.88 -6.25
C GLU A 6 -17.97 8.49 -5.94
N HIS A 7 -18.68 9.25 -5.10
CA HIS A 7 -20.09 9.02 -4.79
C HIS A 7 -21.02 10.10 -5.35
N SER A 8 -20.47 11.09 -6.08
CA SER A 8 -21.31 12.11 -6.69
C SER A 8 -22.00 11.57 -7.95
N ARG A 9 -23.24 12.01 -8.18
CA ARG A 9 -23.97 11.70 -9.42
C ARG A 9 -23.20 12.12 -10.67
N THR A 10 -22.46 13.22 -10.58
CA THR A 10 -21.62 13.73 -11.66
C THR A 10 -20.43 12.81 -11.95
N TYR A 11 -19.75 12.30 -10.91
CA TYR A 11 -18.67 11.34 -11.08
C TYR A 11 -19.16 10.06 -11.76
N ASN A 12 -20.26 9.48 -11.27
CA ASN A 12 -20.85 8.27 -11.85
C ASN A 12 -21.27 8.50 -13.32
N LEU A 13 -21.86 9.66 -13.62
CA LEU A 13 -22.25 10.00 -14.99
C LEU A 13 -21.03 10.11 -15.92
N LEU A 14 -20.01 10.84 -15.51
CA LEU A 14 -18.77 10.99 -16.30
C LEU A 14 -18.04 9.66 -16.49
N THR A 15 -18.06 8.81 -15.49
CA THR A 15 -17.50 7.44 -15.59
C THR A 15 -18.27 6.59 -16.58
N THR A 16 -19.61 6.62 -16.51
CA THR A 16 -20.48 5.90 -17.45
C THR A 16 -20.28 6.37 -18.89
N LEU A 17 -20.00 7.65 -19.10
CA LEU A 17 -19.79 8.24 -20.43
C LEU A 17 -18.35 8.12 -20.94
N GLY A 18 -17.44 7.51 -20.17
CA GLY A 18 -16.01 7.42 -20.54
C GLY A 18 -15.27 8.75 -20.49
N LEU A 19 -15.79 9.73 -19.72
CA LEU A 19 -15.26 11.10 -19.60
C LEU A 19 -14.54 11.36 -18.27
N THR A 20 -13.93 10.33 -17.68
CA THR A 20 -13.23 10.43 -16.38
C THR A 20 -12.06 11.40 -16.42
N GLU A 21 -11.43 11.60 -17.57
CA GLU A 21 -10.38 12.60 -17.79
C GLU A 21 -10.88 14.04 -17.65
N ARG A 22 -12.20 14.25 -17.66
CA ARG A 22 -12.85 15.56 -17.44
C ARG A 22 -13.11 15.87 -15.97
N ILE A 23 -12.78 14.95 -15.07
CA ILE A 23 -12.91 15.17 -13.64
C ILE A 23 -11.66 15.90 -13.15
N ILE A 24 -11.77 17.22 -12.97
CA ILE A 24 -10.65 18.11 -12.70
C ILE A 24 -10.52 18.37 -11.20
N GLY A 25 -9.29 18.19 -10.67
CA GLY A 25 -8.87 18.74 -9.40
C GLY A 25 -8.57 20.24 -9.51
N LYS A 26 -8.59 20.96 -8.38
CA LYS A 26 -8.22 22.38 -8.34
C LYS A 26 -6.78 22.57 -8.90
N GLY A 27 -6.68 23.18 -10.06
CA GLY A 27 -5.39 23.61 -10.63
C GLY A 27 -5.02 23.00 -12.00
N ASP A 28 -5.76 22.02 -12.49
CA ASP A 28 -5.46 21.35 -13.76
C ASP A 28 -6.40 21.83 -14.86
N THR A 29 -5.92 22.71 -15.73
CA THR A 29 -6.71 23.28 -16.84
C THR A 29 -6.30 22.75 -18.21
N ALA A 30 -5.19 22.05 -18.33
CA ALA A 30 -4.64 21.62 -19.62
C ALA A 30 -5.51 20.54 -20.30
N GLU A 31 -6.16 19.66 -19.55
CA GLU A 31 -7.02 18.61 -20.10
C GLU A 31 -8.39 19.12 -20.55
N LEU A 32 -8.82 20.30 -20.09
CA LEU A 32 -10.08 20.95 -20.52
C LEU A 32 -10.10 21.31 -22.00
N LEU A 33 -8.95 21.51 -22.61
CA LEU A 33 -8.82 21.96 -24.01
C LEU A 33 -8.76 20.80 -25.00
N SER A 34 -8.71 19.53 -24.52
CA SER A 34 -8.75 18.37 -25.41
C SER A 34 -10.14 18.22 -26.03
N PRO A 35 -10.26 17.97 -27.34
CA PRO A 35 -11.57 17.73 -27.97
C PRO A 35 -12.28 16.53 -27.29
N VAL A 36 -13.59 16.65 -27.08
CA VAL A 36 -14.43 15.52 -26.66
C VAL A 36 -14.84 14.74 -27.89
N ASP A 37 -14.67 13.43 -27.90
CA ASP A 37 -15.27 12.56 -28.90
C ASP A 37 -16.76 12.40 -28.59
N TYR A 38 -17.55 13.31 -29.12
CA TYR A 38 -19.00 13.30 -28.93
C TYR A 38 -19.70 12.12 -29.61
N GLU A 39 -19.07 11.51 -30.63
CA GLU A 39 -19.62 10.32 -31.29
C GLU A 39 -19.58 9.12 -30.34
N ALA A 40 -18.42 8.87 -29.73
CA ALA A 40 -18.26 7.82 -28.70
C ALA A 40 -19.15 8.06 -27.46
N VAL A 41 -19.28 9.31 -27.00
CA VAL A 41 -20.16 9.70 -25.89
C VAL A 41 -21.62 9.44 -26.22
N ASN A 42 -22.07 9.79 -27.42
CA ASN A 42 -23.45 9.59 -27.86
C ASN A 42 -23.78 8.09 -28.02
N GLU A 43 -22.84 7.29 -28.51
CA GLU A 43 -23.01 5.84 -28.56
C GLU A 43 -23.19 5.23 -27.14
N HIS A 44 -22.41 5.71 -26.15
CA HIS A 44 -22.56 5.29 -24.76
C HIS A 44 -23.92 5.70 -24.18
N LEU A 45 -24.34 6.93 -24.42
CA LEU A 45 -25.64 7.45 -23.97
C LEU A 45 -26.80 6.64 -24.57
N GLU A 46 -26.75 6.30 -25.86
CA GLU A 46 -27.78 5.55 -26.51
C GLU A 46 -27.87 4.10 -25.98
N ARG A 47 -26.73 3.45 -25.71
CA ARG A 47 -26.72 2.14 -25.06
C ARG A 47 -27.35 2.18 -23.66
N GLU A 48 -26.98 3.12 -22.81
CA GLU A 48 -27.57 3.27 -21.46
C GLU A 48 -29.04 3.62 -21.50
N ARG A 49 -29.47 4.42 -22.47
CA ARG A 49 -30.89 4.72 -22.71
C ARG A 49 -31.67 3.48 -23.10
N GLN A 50 -31.14 2.68 -24.01
CA GLN A 50 -31.81 1.45 -24.46
C GLN A 50 -31.91 0.43 -23.32
N ARG A 51 -30.83 0.28 -22.54
CA ARG A 51 -30.81 -0.56 -21.34
C ARG A 51 -31.87 -0.14 -20.32
N SER A 52 -31.97 1.16 -20.03
CA SER A 52 -32.98 1.71 -19.12
C SER A 52 -34.38 1.49 -19.62
N LEU A 53 -34.61 1.64 -20.93
CA LEU A 53 -35.90 1.39 -21.56
C LEU A 53 -36.31 -0.09 -21.51
N ASN A 54 -35.39 -1.00 -21.76
CA ASN A 54 -35.61 -2.43 -21.67
C ASN A 54 -35.96 -2.85 -20.24
N TRP A 55 -35.21 -2.35 -19.25
CA TRP A 55 -35.47 -2.57 -17.83
C TRP A 55 -36.90 -2.07 -17.45
N LEU A 56 -37.23 -0.85 -17.87
CA LEU A 56 -38.54 -0.26 -17.58
C LEU A 56 -39.68 -1.06 -18.22
N LYS A 57 -39.52 -1.51 -19.46
CA LYS A 57 -40.52 -2.35 -20.15
C LYS A 57 -40.71 -3.69 -19.45
N ALA A 58 -39.61 -4.34 -19.02
CA ALA A 58 -39.69 -5.59 -18.27
C ALA A 58 -40.43 -5.39 -16.94
N ALA A 59 -40.07 -4.33 -16.18
CA ALA A 59 -40.68 -3.99 -14.91
C ALA A 59 -42.20 -3.70 -15.06
N LEU A 60 -42.61 -2.99 -16.11
CA LEU A 60 -44.01 -2.70 -16.40
C LEU A 60 -44.81 -3.95 -16.83
N ASN A 61 -44.19 -4.91 -17.48
CA ASN A 61 -44.76 -6.17 -17.89
C ASN A 61 -44.76 -7.25 -16.81
N GLY A 62 -44.18 -6.97 -15.64
CA GLY A 62 -44.03 -7.93 -14.54
C GLY A 62 -43.08 -9.10 -14.86
N THR A 63 -42.16 -8.91 -15.81
CA THR A 63 -41.09 -9.86 -16.16
C THR A 63 -39.77 -9.43 -15.54
N GLU A 64 -38.91 -10.37 -15.17
CA GLU A 64 -37.53 -10.01 -14.82
C GLU A 64 -36.85 -9.45 -16.06
N PRO A 65 -36.14 -8.30 -15.96
CA PRO A 65 -35.34 -7.79 -17.05
C PRO A 65 -34.29 -8.83 -17.39
N GLU A 66 -34.17 -9.19 -18.67
CA GLU A 66 -33.00 -9.94 -19.12
C GLU A 66 -31.77 -9.13 -18.73
N GLU A 67 -30.95 -9.64 -17.80
CA GLU A 67 -29.62 -9.13 -17.56
C GLU A 67 -28.85 -9.40 -18.85
N GLU A 68 -28.76 -8.38 -19.72
CA GLU A 68 -27.71 -8.41 -20.75
C GLU A 68 -26.39 -8.55 -19.99
N GLU A 69 -25.74 -9.70 -20.14
CA GLU A 69 -24.36 -9.86 -19.69
C GLU A 69 -23.60 -8.62 -20.17
N PRO A 70 -22.88 -7.93 -19.26
CA PRO A 70 -22.11 -6.75 -19.65
C PRO A 70 -21.26 -7.16 -20.85
N ALA A 71 -21.44 -6.46 -21.99
CA ALA A 71 -20.74 -6.74 -23.23
C ALA A 71 -19.30 -7.09 -22.88
N GLU A 72 -18.82 -8.28 -23.29
CA GLU A 72 -17.45 -8.73 -22.96
C GLU A 72 -16.53 -7.55 -23.23
N PRO A 73 -15.77 -7.07 -22.22
CA PRO A 73 -14.86 -5.96 -22.42
C PRO A 73 -13.95 -6.39 -23.56
N ALA A 74 -13.87 -5.57 -24.61
CA ALA A 74 -13.09 -5.83 -25.82
C ALA A 74 -11.80 -6.55 -25.43
N GLN A 75 -11.56 -7.75 -25.98
CA GLN A 75 -10.53 -8.69 -25.56
C GLN A 75 -9.21 -7.96 -25.27
N HIS A 76 -8.98 -7.60 -24.00
CA HIS A 76 -7.73 -7.02 -23.56
C HIS A 76 -6.70 -8.13 -23.70
N LYS A 77 -5.84 -8.02 -24.72
CA LYS A 77 -4.65 -8.84 -24.84
C LYS A 77 -3.78 -8.56 -23.60
N GLY A 78 -3.83 -9.47 -22.64
CA GLY A 78 -3.04 -9.37 -21.43
C GLY A 78 -3.75 -9.95 -20.19
N PRO A 79 -3.00 -10.17 -19.09
CA PRO A 79 -3.56 -10.74 -17.87
C PRO A 79 -4.48 -9.74 -17.14
N ARG A 80 -5.55 -10.23 -16.52
CA ARG A 80 -6.38 -9.45 -15.63
C ARG A 80 -5.60 -9.11 -14.36
N LEU A 81 -5.43 -7.83 -14.06
CA LEU A 81 -4.88 -7.32 -12.80
C LEU A 81 -5.99 -6.64 -12.00
N ALA A 82 -5.74 -6.42 -10.70
CA ALA A 82 -6.65 -5.66 -9.86
C ALA A 82 -6.79 -4.22 -10.38
N GLU A 83 -8.00 -3.71 -10.37
CA GLU A 83 -8.28 -2.32 -10.69
C GLU A 83 -7.46 -1.36 -9.81
N ARG A 84 -7.16 -0.19 -10.34
CA ARG A 84 -6.26 0.77 -9.72
C ARG A 84 -6.68 1.17 -8.29
N ASN A 85 -7.96 1.45 -8.08
CA ASN A 85 -8.52 1.83 -6.79
C ASN A 85 -8.60 0.69 -5.76
N HIS A 86 -8.46 -0.56 -6.19
CA HIS A 86 -8.41 -1.75 -5.33
C HIS A 86 -6.97 -2.30 -5.17
N CYS A 87 -6.06 -1.96 -6.08
CA CYS A 87 -4.69 -2.44 -6.04
C CYS A 87 -3.92 -1.90 -4.83
N THR A 88 -3.48 -2.80 -3.94
CA THR A 88 -2.72 -2.44 -2.73
C THR A 88 -1.25 -2.13 -2.98
N GLY A 89 -0.73 -2.37 -4.19
CA GLY A 89 0.68 -2.20 -4.51
C GLY A 89 1.60 -3.22 -3.82
N CYS A 90 1.08 -4.37 -3.40
CA CYS A 90 1.84 -5.40 -2.67
C CYS A 90 2.97 -6.07 -3.47
N GLY A 91 3.04 -5.89 -4.79
CA GLY A 91 4.11 -6.42 -5.63
C GLY A 91 4.05 -7.94 -5.90
N ALA A 92 3.01 -8.66 -5.47
CA ALA A 92 2.89 -10.10 -5.69
C ALA A 92 2.88 -10.46 -7.18
N CYS A 93 2.14 -9.72 -8.01
CA CYS A 93 2.08 -9.91 -9.47
C CYS A 93 3.45 -9.75 -10.14
N ARG A 94 4.24 -8.71 -9.75
CA ARG A 94 5.61 -8.50 -10.24
C ARG A 94 6.52 -9.66 -9.88
N ASN A 95 6.50 -10.08 -8.61
CA ASN A 95 7.33 -11.19 -8.14
C ASN A 95 6.91 -12.54 -8.74
N GLY A 96 5.59 -12.72 -8.98
CA GLY A 96 5.03 -13.93 -9.57
C GLY A 96 5.26 -14.07 -11.07
N CYS A 97 5.63 -13.00 -11.79
CA CYS A 97 5.86 -13.04 -13.22
C CYS A 97 7.16 -13.80 -13.56
N PRO A 98 7.09 -14.95 -14.27
CA PRO A 98 8.27 -15.76 -14.56
C PRO A 98 9.21 -15.10 -15.56
N VAL A 99 8.68 -14.27 -16.44
CA VAL A 99 9.45 -13.58 -17.50
C VAL A 99 9.70 -12.10 -17.19
N SER A 100 9.38 -11.66 -15.96
CA SER A 100 9.58 -10.27 -15.51
C SER A 100 8.91 -9.21 -16.38
N ALA A 101 7.80 -9.55 -17.03
CA ALA A 101 7.02 -8.64 -17.88
C ALA A 101 6.21 -7.58 -17.10
N ILE A 102 6.29 -7.54 -15.75
CA ILE A 102 5.53 -6.60 -14.94
C ILE A 102 6.49 -5.65 -14.22
N SER A 103 6.36 -4.36 -14.50
CA SER A 103 6.99 -3.27 -13.77
C SER A 103 5.98 -2.56 -12.88
N MET A 104 6.47 -1.98 -11.76
CA MET A 104 5.66 -1.12 -10.89
C MET A 104 5.97 0.32 -11.27
N VAL A 105 4.98 1.03 -11.82
CA VAL A 105 5.14 2.40 -12.34
C VAL A 105 4.39 3.37 -11.42
N PRO A 106 5.05 4.44 -10.95
CA PRO A 106 4.40 5.45 -10.11
C PRO A 106 3.38 6.28 -10.93
N ASP A 107 2.29 6.63 -10.28
CA ASP A 107 1.32 7.58 -10.80
C ASP A 107 1.66 9.04 -10.41
N LYS A 108 0.73 9.97 -10.65
CA LYS A 108 0.87 11.40 -10.32
C LYS A 108 1.09 11.63 -8.82
N GLU A 109 0.54 10.78 -7.96
CA GLU A 109 0.68 10.84 -6.51
C GLU A 109 1.87 10.02 -5.99
N GLY A 110 2.60 9.34 -6.89
CA GLY A 110 3.75 8.51 -6.59
C GLY A 110 3.40 7.07 -6.18
N PHE A 111 2.11 6.68 -6.18
CA PHE A 111 1.74 5.30 -5.93
C PHE A 111 2.09 4.40 -7.11
N SER A 112 2.87 3.37 -6.86
CA SER A 112 3.26 2.42 -7.90
C SER A 112 2.16 1.41 -8.19
N TYR A 113 1.86 1.24 -9.50
CA TYR A 113 0.89 0.28 -10.03
C TYR A 113 1.55 -0.65 -11.05
N PRO A 114 1.07 -1.91 -11.16
CA PRO A 114 1.64 -2.85 -12.12
C PRO A 114 1.29 -2.45 -13.56
N VAL A 115 2.30 -2.41 -14.40
CA VAL A 115 2.18 -2.24 -15.85
C VAL A 115 2.78 -3.48 -16.52
N VAL A 116 2.04 -4.06 -17.47
CA VAL A 116 2.45 -5.28 -18.18
C VAL A 116 3.07 -4.90 -19.52
N ASP A 117 4.28 -5.35 -19.76
CA ASP A 117 4.86 -5.36 -21.10
C ASP A 117 4.27 -6.53 -21.90
N LEU A 118 3.33 -6.21 -22.78
CA LEU A 118 2.63 -7.21 -23.59
C LEU A 118 3.54 -7.93 -24.61
N LYS A 119 4.70 -7.34 -24.94
CA LYS A 119 5.66 -7.98 -25.84
C LYS A 119 6.42 -9.12 -25.16
N THR A 120 6.67 -8.97 -23.86
CA THR A 120 7.38 -9.95 -23.03
C THR A 120 6.42 -10.91 -22.34
N CYS A 121 5.13 -10.55 -22.22
CA CYS A 121 4.14 -11.33 -21.51
C CYS A 121 3.80 -12.65 -22.26
N VAL A 122 3.93 -13.77 -21.56
CA VAL A 122 3.59 -15.13 -22.08
C VAL A 122 2.19 -15.59 -21.65
N GLU A 123 1.33 -14.71 -21.19
CA GLU A 123 -0.08 -14.93 -20.81
C GLU A 123 -0.32 -16.12 -19.86
N CYS A 124 0.65 -16.47 -19.01
CA CYS A 124 0.59 -17.62 -18.10
C CYS A 124 -0.40 -17.47 -16.92
N GLY A 125 -1.03 -16.33 -16.74
CA GLY A 125 -2.04 -16.06 -15.70
C GLY A 125 -1.52 -15.99 -14.27
N ARG A 126 -0.23 -16.25 -13.99
CA ARG A 126 0.32 -16.28 -12.62
C ARG A 126 0.13 -14.98 -11.86
N CYS A 127 0.27 -13.84 -12.52
CA CYS A 127 0.09 -12.53 -11.87
C CYS A 127 -1.34 -12.32 -11.38
N THR A 128 -2.34 -12.83 -12.09
CA THR A 128 -3.75 -12.86 -11.65
C THR A 128 -3.91 -13.80 -10.46
N ALA A 129 -3.40 -15.04 -10.55
CA ALA A 129 -3.55 -16.07 -9.53
C ALA A 129 -2.93 -15.69 -8.17
N VAL A 130 -1.79 -14.98 -8.16
CA VAL A 130 -1.13 -14.55 -6.92
C VAL A 130 -1.66 -13.20 -6.37
N CYS A 131 -2.67 -12.61 -6.99
CA CYS A 131 -3.18 -11.32 -6.54
C CYS A 131 -4.12 -11.49 -5.34
N PRO A 132 -3.80 -10.94 -4.14
CA PRO A 132 -4.65 -11.07 -2.97
C PRO A 132 -5.97 -10.31 -3.10
N VAL A 133 -6.03 -9.32 -3.99
CA VAL A 133 -7.25 -8.54 -4.26
C VAL A 133 -8.23 -9.33 -5.13
N LEU A 134 -7.73 -10.03 -6.15
CA LEU A 134 -8.57 -10.86 -7.05
C LEU A 134 -8.94 -12.19 -6.41
N HIS A 135 -8.13 -12.68 -5.48
CA HIS A 135 -8.32 -13.94 -4.78
C HIS A 135 -8.13 -13.73 -3.27
N PRO A 136 -9.09 -13.08 -2.58
CA PRO A 136 -8.98 -12.83 -1.14
C PRO A 136 -8.94 -14.14 -0.34
N ALA A 137 -8.21 -14.12 0.78
CA ALA A 137 -8.21 -15.24 1.71
C ALA A 137 -9.59 -15.36 2.38
N PRO A 138 -10.09 -16.59 2.64
CA PRO A 138 -11.29 -16.74 3.44
C PRO A 138 -11.05 -16.17 4.85
N PRO A 139 -12.09 -15.62 5.50
CA PRO A 139 -11.99 -15.14 6.87
C PRO A 139 -11.63 -16.29 7.81
N THR A 140 -10.77 -16.03 8.79
CA THR A 140 -10.46 -16.99 9.85
C THR A 140 -11.57 -16.98 10.90
N SER A 141 -11.93 -18.14 11.41
CA SER A 141 -12.93 -18.29 12.48
C SER A 141 -12.36 -18.03 13.89
N HIS A 142 -11.04 -17.88 14.01
CA HIS A 142 -10.36 -17.73 15.28
C HIS A 142 -10.04 -16.28 15.60
N LEU A 143 -10.41 -15.84 16.81
CA LEU A 143 -9.97 -14.56 17.35
C LEU A 143 -8.50 -14.70 17.77
N PRO A 144 -7.64 -13.71 17.43
CA PRO A 144 -6.24 -13.73 17.83
C PRO A 144 -6.09 -13.58 19.35
N ALA A 145 -5.14 -14.29 19.94
CA ALA A 145 -4.70 -14.01 21.30
C ALA A 145 -4.00 -12.62 21.33
N THR A 146 -4.37 -11.82 22.32
CA THR A 146 -3.85 -10.44 22.44
C THR A 146 -3.04 -10.29 23.71
N PHE A 147 -1.84 -9.71 23.59
CA PHE A 147 -0.92 -9.52 24.69
C PHE A 147 -0.42 -8.07 24.73
N ALA A 148 -0.34 -7.50 25.93
CA ALA A 148 0.38 -6.26 26.17
C ALA A 148 1.83 -6.59 26.56
N VAL A 149 2.78 -6.29 25.66
CA VAL A 149 4.19 -6.68 25.83
C VAL A 149 5.14 -5.56 25.45
N TRP A 150 6.33 -5.60 26.01
CA TRP A 150 7.45 -4.71 25.62
C TRP A 150 8.79 -5.44 25.77
N ASN A 151 9.80 -4.97 25.04
CA ASN A 151 11.17 -5.47 25.14
C ASN A 151 11.76 -5.08 26.50
N ARG A 152 12.40 -6.02 27.19
CA ARG A 152 13.07 -5.78 28.49
C ARG A 152 14.31 -4.90 28.35
N ASP A 153 15.02 -5.02 27.23
CA ASP A 153 16.15 -4.15 26.92
C ASP A 153 15.66 -2.71 26.67
N GLU A 154 16.04 -1.82 27.58
CA GLU A 154 15.65 -0.41 27.52
C GLU A 154 16.25 0.31 26.32
N ALA A 155 17.48 -0.02 25.91
CA ALA A 155 18.14 0.59 24.75
C ALA A 155 17.39 0.23 23.45
N VAL A 156 17.01 -1.04 23.29
CA VAL A 156 16.17 -1.51 22.17
C VAL A 156 14.81 -0.83 22.19
N ARG A 157 14.18 -0.74 23.37
CA ARG A 157 12.87 -0.09 23.52
C ARG A 157 12.91 1.40 23.18
N ARG A 158 13.96 2.12 23.60
CA ARG A 158 14.17 3.54 23.27
C ARG A 158 14.37 3.75 21.77
N ALA A 159 15.16 2.89 21.13
CA ALA A 159 15.42 2.94 19.69
C ALA A 159 14.25 2.48 18.82
N SER A 160 13.21 1.91 19.41
CA SER A 160 12.00 1.44 18.71
C SER A 160 10.89 2.48 18.76
N THR A 161 9.96 2.47 17.80
CA THR A 161 8.80 3.38 17.80
C THR A 161 7.89 3.15 19.01
N SER A 162 7.63 1.88 19.38
CA SER A 162 6.76 1.49 20.47
C SER A 162 7.50 0.58 21.47
N GLY A 163 6.94 -0.56 21.83
CA GLY A 163 7.48 -1.47 22.85
C GLY A 163 8.72 -2.28 22.44
N GLY A 164 9.14 -2.27 21.18
CA GLY A 164 10.34 -2.96 20.70
C GLY A 164 10.17 -4.47 20.46
N VAL A 165 8.93 -4.96 20.33
CA VAL A 165 8.64 -6.40 20.12
C VAL A 165 9.16 -6.89 18.77
N PHE A 166 9.09 -6.07 17.71
CA PHE A 166 9.69 -6.40 16.43
C PHE A 166 11.17 -6.81 16.56
N SER A 167 11.95 -6.07 17.38
CA SER A 167 13.37 -6.41 17.60
C SER A 167 13.54 -7.74 18.30
N ALA A 168 12.66 -8.10 19.25
CA ALA A 168 12.72 -9.40 19.91
C ALA A 168 12.42 -10.57 18.96
N LEU A 169 11.41 -10.42 18.07
CA LEU A 169 11.11 -11.41 17.02
C LEU A 169 12.28 -11.53 16.04
N ALA A 170 12.88 -10.39 15.65
CA ALA A 170 14.01 -10.36 14.75
C ALA A 170 15.28 -11.00 15.37
N ASP A 171 15.57 -10.72 16.64
CA ASP A 171 16.68 -11.33 17.36
C ASP A 171 16.51 -12.85 17.46
N TYR A 172 15.31 -13.34 17.74
CA TYR A 172 14.99 -14.77 17.79
C TYR A 172 15.32 -15.48 16.46
N VAL A 173 14.94 -14.89 15.33
CA VAL A 173 15.22 -15.47 14.00
C VAL A 173 16.70 -15.36 13.63
N LEU A 174 17.37 -14.24 13.97
CA LEU A 174 18.79 -14.05 13.70
C LEU A 174 19.68 -14.98 14.54
N GLU A 175 19.31 -15.30 15.78
CA GLU A 175 20.01 -16.24 16.64
C GLU A 175 20.02 -17.68 16.07
N ASP A 176 18.97 -18.05 15.32
CA ASP A 176 18.90 -19.32 14.59
C ASP A 176 19.52 -19.24 13.17
N GLY A 177 20.40 -18.28 12.93
CA GLY A 177 21.08 -18.10 11.64
C GLY A 177 20.15 -17.64 10.51
N GLY A 178 18.97 -17.11 10.86
CA GLY A 178 17.96 -16.67 9.93
C GLY A 178 18.21 -15.30 9.33
N VAL A 179 17.20 -14.81 8.60
CA VAL A 179 17.20 -13.51 7.91
C VAL A 179 15.93 -12.74 8.22
N VAL A 180 16.05 -11.44 8.40
CA VAL A 180 14.91 -10.54 8.67
C VAL A 180 14.71 -9.61 7.50
N PHE A 181 13.49 -9.62 6.93
CA PHE A 181 13.05 -8.66 5.93
C PHE A 181 12.12 -7.62 6.54
N GLY A 182 12.32 -6.37 6.18
CA GLY A 182 11.46 -5.28 6.61
C GLY A 182 11.72 -3.99 5.85
N ALA A 183 10.93 -2.98 6.16
CA ALA A 183 11.00 -1.67 5.53
C ALA A 183 12.18 -0.85 6.07
N ALA A 184 13.07 -0.40 5.20
CA ALA A 184 14.16 0.52 5.50
C ALA A 184 14.07 1.76 4.61
N MET A 185 14.47 2.91 5.15
CA MET A 185 14.62 4.14 4.37
C MET A 185 15.98 4.16 3.69
N GLY A 186 15.99 4.39 2.38
CA GLY A 186 17.20 4.58 1.58
C GLY A 186 17.78 5.99 1.72
N ALA A 187 18.96 6.19 1.14
CA ALA A 187 19.60 7.51 1.08
C ALA A 187 18.83 8.52 0.20
N ASP A 188 17.98 8.01 -0.69
CA ASP A 188 17.04 8.76 -1.53
C ASP A 188 15.73 9.15 -0.78
N LEU A 189 15.65 8.83 0.51
CA LEU A 189 14.47 8.99 1.36
C LEU A 189 13.22 8.22 0.88
N GLN A 190 13.41 7.24 -0.01
CA GLN A 190 12.40 6.26 -0.37
C GLN A 190 12.48 5.05 0.57
N VAL A 191 11.37 4.34 0.70
CA VAL A 191 11.30 3.17 1.58
C VAL A 191 11.28 1.90 0.74
N HIS A 192 12.18 0.97 1.05
CA HIS A 192 12.33 -0.30 0.37
C HIS A 192 12.32 -1.45 1.38
N HIS A 193 11.84 -2.62 0.97
CA HIS A 193 12.08 -3.83 1.74
C HIS A 193 13.50 -4.33 1.50
N VAL A 194 14.21 -4.59 2.59
CA VAL A 194 15.59 -5.08 2.56
C VAL A 194 15.76 -6.26 3.49
N ALA A 195 16.75 -7.11 3.18
CA ALA A 195 17.23 -8.19 4.05
C ALA A 195 18.23 -7.66 5.08
N CYS A 196 18.17 -8.18 6.31
CA CYS A 196 19.15 -7.99 7.38
C CYS A 196 19.57 -9.36 7.89
N PHE A 197 20.89 -9.58 7.96
CA PHE A 197 21.52 -10.83 8.38
C PHE A 197 22.14 -10.73 9.76
N THR A 198 22.27 -9.52 10.30
CA THR A 198 22.91 -9.23 11.58
C THR A 198 22.06 -8.27 12.43
N ARG A 199 22.30 -8.30 13.76
CA ARG A 199 21.71 -7.33 14.69
C ARG A 199 22.09 -5.89 14.40
N GLU A 200 23.28 -5.66 13.84
CA GLU A 200 23.73 -4.32 13.47
C GLU A 200 22.89 -3.77 12.31
N GLU A 201 22.67 -4.57 11.28
CA GLU A 201 21.83 -4.21 10.13
C GLU A 201 20.37 -4.00 10.52
N LEU A 202 19.87 -4.70 11.56
CA LEU A 202 18.50 -4.58 12.05
C LEU A 202 18.14 -3.15 12.46
N LYS A 203 19.09 -2.32 12.83
CA LYS A 203 18.86 -0.90 13.16
C LYS A 203 18.17 -0.14 12.02
N ARG A 204 18.40 -0.53 10.76
CA ARG A 204 17.78 0.07 9.56
C ARG A 204 16.27 -0.19 9.50
N LEU A 205 15.82 -1.31 10.05
CA LEU A 205 14.40 -1.71 10.03
C LEU A 205 13.62 -1.11 11.20
N ARG A 206 14.28 -0.69 12.27
CA ARG A 206 13.64 -0.07 13.43
C ARG A 206 13.00 1.27 13.06
N GLY A 207 11.98 1.63 13.81
CA GLY A 207 11.26 2.89 13.60
C GLY A 207 10.21 2.79 12.48
N VAL A 208 9.09 3.48 12.67
CA VAL A 208 8.03 3.55 11.68
C VAL A 208 8.44 4.41 10.49
N LYS A 209 8.01 4.03 9.30
CA LYS A 209 8.15 4.81 8.06
C LYS A 209 6.74 5.03 7.50
N TYR A 210 6.24 6.27 7.57
CA TYR A 210 4.94 6.65 6.99
C TYR A 210 5.10 6.96 5.50
N VAL A 211 5.63 5.98 4.75
CA VAL A 211 5.78 5.98 3.31
C VAL A 211 5.58 4.55 2.84
N GLN A 212 4.96 4.35 1.68
CA GLN A 212 4.80 3.01 1.11
C GLN A 212 6.18 2.42 0.78
N SER A 213 6.44 1.22 1.29
CA SER A 213 7.67 0.50 0.96
C SER A 213 7.55 -0.23 -0.36
N ASP A 214 8.52 -0.06 -1.25
CA ASP A 214 8.65 -0.92 -2.44
C ASP A 214 9.16 -2.30 -2.04
N ILE A 215 8.42 -3.32 -2.42
CA ILE A 215 8.79 -4.73 -2.22
C ILE A 215 9.92 -5.14 -3.17
N GLY A 216 10.05 -4.51 -4.32
CA GLY A 216 11.04 -4.91 -5.30
C GLY A 216 10.95 -6.40 -5.65
N THR A 217 12.06 -7.12 -5.49
CA THR A 217 12.18 -8.58 -5.68
C THR A 217 12.19 -9.36 -4.37
N THR A 218 11.82 -8.74 -3.26
CA THR A 218 11.95 -9.31 -1.91
C THR A 218 11.25 -10.66 -1.77
N TYR A 219 10.08 -10.87 -2.35
CA TYR A 219 9.39 -12.16 -2.24
C TYR A 219 10.16 -13.31 -2.91
N ARG A 220 10.88 -13.03 -4.01
CA ARG A 220 11.76 -14.01 -4.66
C ARG A 220 12.95 -14.34 -3.76
N GLN A 221 13.54 -13.33 -3.10
CA GLN A 221 14.64 -13.52 -2.14
C GLN A 221 14.18 -14.32 -0.91
N VAL A 222 12.99 -14.01 -0.37
CA VAL A 222 12.38 -14.80 0.73
C VAL A 222 12.24 -16.25 0.33
N ARG A 223 11.66 -16.56 -0.85
CA ARG A 223 11.51 -17.94 -1.33
C ARG A 223 12.85 -18.66 -1.40
N GLN A 224 13.87 -18.04 -1.96
CA GLN A 224 15.20 -18.63 -2.07
C GLN A 224 15.84 -18.91 -0.70
N LEU A 225 15.74 -17.97 0.24
CA LEU A 225 16.36 -18.11 1.55
C LEU A 225 15.65 -19.13 2.44
N LEU A 226 14.34 -19.33 2.28
CA LEU A 226 13.57 -20.36 2.98
C LEU A 226 14.04 -21.80 2.70
N GLU A 227 14.75 -22.03 1.59
CA GLU A 227 15.34 -23.34 1.30
C GLU A 227 16.39 -23.75 2.33
N SER A 228 17.09 -22.79 2.93
CA SER A 228 18.26 -23.07 3.79
C SER A 228 18.16 -22.52 5.22
N ARG A 229 17.30 -21.51 5.49
CA ARG A 229 17.29 -20.83 6.80
C ARG A 229 15.93 -20.26 7.16
N PRO A 230 15.65 -19.98 8.45
CA PRO A 230 14.45 -19.31 8.87
C PRO A 230 14.43 -17.85 8.38
N VAL A 231 13.23 -17.35 8.10
CA VAL A 231 12.99 -15.98 7.63
C VAL A 231 11.92 -15.33 8.49
N LEU A 232 12.18 -14.11 8.96
CA LEU A 232 11.14 -13.20 9.44
C LEU A 232 10.84 -12.19 8.34
N PHE A 233 9.58 -12.10 7.92
CA PHE A 233 9.12 -11.04 7.03
C PHE A 233 8.18 -10.10 7.77
N SER A 234 8.53 -8.80 7.83
CA SER A 234 7.68 -7.77 8.43
C SER A 234 7.23 -6.77 7.38
N GLY A 235 5.92 -6.47 7.35
CA GLY A 235 5.35 -5.54 6.39
C GLY A 235 3.95 -5.06 6.78
N THR A 236 3.27 -4.35 5.88
CA THR A 236 1.84 -4.09 6.02
C THR A 236 1.05 -5.38 5.76
N PRO A 237 -0.20 -5.50 6.24
CA PRO A 237 -0.98 -6.72 6.04
C PRO A 237 -1.12 -7.13 4.58
N CYS A 238 -1.35 -6.16 3.69
CA CYS A 238 -1.44 -6.44 2.25
C CYS A 238 -0.12 -6.95 1.66
N GLN A 239 1.04 -6.56 2.22
CA GLN A 239 2.34 -7.09 1.81
C GLN A 239 2.56 -8.51 2.34
N VAL A 240 2.15 -8.80 3.58
CA VAL A 240 2.23 -10.15 4.14
C VAL A 240 1.33 -11.12 3.37
N ASP A 241 0.08 -10.74 3.07
CA ASP A 241 -0.80 -11.57 2.25
C ASP A 241 -0.27 -11.74 0.83
N GLY A 242 0.28 -10.67 0.22
CA GLY A 242 0.95 -10.75 -1.07
C GLY A 242 2.12 -11.74 -1.09
N LEU A 243 2.90 -11.82 -0.02
CA LEU A 243 3.97 -12.81 0.14
C LEU A 243 3.40 -14.24 0.17
N TYR A 244 2.39 -14.51 1.02
CA TYR A 244 1.78 -15.82 1.11
C TYR A 244 1.15 -16.27 -0.21
N ARG A 245 0.48 -15.36 -0.93
CA ARG A 245 -0.05 -15.64 -2.26
C ARG A 245 1.04 -15.96 -3.29
N TYR A 246 2.15 -15.23 -3.24
CA TYR A 246 3.31 -15.51 -4.07
C TYR A 246 3.94 -16.87 -3.77
N LEU A 247 4.07 -17.25 -2.49
CA LEU A 247 4.62 -18.52 -2.06
C LEU A 247 3.67 -19.69 -2.37
N GLY A 248 2.36 -19.47 -2.33
CA GLY A 248 1.32 -20.48 -2.49
C GLY A 248 1.12 -21.38 -1.26
N SER A 249 1.83 -21.13 -0.18
CA SER A 249 1.81 -21.89 1.07
C SER A 249 2.26 -21.03 2.25
N ARG A 250 2.16 -21.59 3.46
CA ARG A 250 2.74 -21.06 4.69
C ARG A 250 3.90 -21.95 5.14
N PRO A 251 5.15 -21.70 4.70
CA PRO A 251 6.30 -22.51 5.07
C PRO A 251 6.58 -22.45 6.57
N GLU A 252 6.96 -23.57 7.21
CA GLU A 252 7.27 -23.64 8.63
C GLU A 252 8.44 -22.74 9.06
N ARG A 253 9.40 -22.51 8.17
CA ARG A 253 10.56 -21.63 8.41
C ARG A 253 10.26 -20.15 8.18
N LEU A 254 9.04 -19.79 7.81
CA LEU A 254 8.61 -18.40 7.63
C LEU A 254 7.81 -17.93 8.82
N LEU A 255 8.33 -16.92 9.49
CA LEU A 255 7.59 -16.14 10.48
C LEU A 255 7.18 -14.82 9.85
N THR A 256 5.94 -14.40 10.03
CA THR A 256 5.45 -13.13 9.49
C THR A 256 4.95 -12.22 10.59
N CYS A 257 5.26 -10.93 10.41
CA CYS A 257 4.85 -9.90 11.34
C CYS A 257 4.21 -8.72 10.57
N ASP A 258 2.91 -8.54 10.71
CA ASP A 258 2.26 -7.35 10.18
C ASP A 258 2.03 -6.28 11.27
N VAL A 259 1.57 -5.12 10.85
CA VAL A 259 1.31 -3.99 11.74
C VAL A 259 -0.16 -3.58 11.68
N VAL A 260 -0.70 -3.05 12.78
CA VAL A 260 -1.97 -2.30 12.74
C VAL A 260 -1.74 -1.07 11.85
N CYS A 261 -2.21 -1.14 10.61
CA CYS A 261 -1.90 -0.19 9.56
C CYS A 261 -3.05 0.82 9.41
N HIS A 262 -2.73 2.11 9.48
CA HIS A 262 -3.68 3.20 9.22
C HIS A 262 -3.95 3.38 7.71
N GLY A 263 -3.00 2.98 6.87
CA GLY A 263 -2.95 3.19 5.43
C GLY A 263 -1.57 3.65 5.00
N VAL A 264 -1.31 3.66 3.71
CA VAL A 264 -0.04 4.16 3.15
C VAL A 264 -0.26 5.53 2.52
N PRO A 265 0.49 6.55 2.93
CA PRO A 265 0.37 7.90 2.39
C PRO A 265 0.99 8.01 1.00
N SER A 266 0.59 9.05 0.26
CA SER A 266 1.13 9.39 -1.05
C SER A 266 2.64 9.61 -0.99
N PRO A 267 3.45 8.91 -1.81
CA PRO A 267 4.88 9.18 -1.95
C PRO A 267 5.18 10.57 -2.53
N GLY A 268 4.28 11.11 -3.35
CA GLY A 268 4.39 12.47 -3.87
C GLY A 268 4.29 13.52 -2.76
N VAL A 269 3.28 13.40 -1.88
CA VAL A 269 3.14 14.28 -0.71
C VAL A 269 4.31 14.14 0.26
N TRP A 270 4.88 12.94 0.38
CA TRP A 270 6.11 12.74 1.15
C TRP A 270 7.30 13.49 0.52
N ALA A 271 7.48 13.41 -0.79
CA ALA A 271 8.53 14.13 -1.49
C ALA A 271 8.38 15.65 -1.34
N ASP A 272 7.15 16.17 -1.37
CA ASP A 272 6.87 17.58 -1.13
C ASP A 272 7.20 18.01 0.31
N MET A 273 6.90 17.15 1.28
CA MET A 273 7.28 17.41 2.68
C MET A 273 8.81 17.50 2.83
N VAL A 274 9.56 16.59 2.21
CA VAL A 274 11.04 16.64 2.22
C VAL A 274 11.53 17.94 1.58
N ARG A 275 11.00 18.29 0.42
CA ARG A 275 11.35 19.54 -0.30
C ARG A 275 11.08 20.77 0.57
N SER A 276 9.93 20.84 1.21
CA SER A 276 9.58 21.95 2.11
C SER A 276 10.54 22.09 3.30
N VAL A 277 11.00 20.96 3.87
CA VAL A 277 12.02 20.97 4.91
C VAL A 277 13.36 21.50 4.38
N GLU A 278 13.77 21.05 3.18
CA GLU A 278 15.02 21.48 2.54
C GLU A 278 15.00 22.99 2.22
N GLU A 279 13.90 23.48 1.68
CA GLU A 279 13.69 24.92 1.39
C GLU A 279 13.72 25.76 2.69
N THR A 280 13.04 25.30 3.73
CA THR A 280 13.01 26.00 5.02
C THR A 280 14.39 26.08 5.66
N CYS A 281 15.19 25.00 5.57
CA CYS A 281 16.47 24.89 6.23
C CYS A 281 17.66 25.32 5.36
N GLY A 282 17.46 25.50 4.04
CA GLY A 282 18.55 25.80 3.07
C GLY A 282 19.56 24.65 2.95
N LYS A 283 19.20 23.42 3.33
CA LYS A 283 20.08 22.25 3.36
C LYS A 283 19.33 21.00 2.95
N LYS A 284 20.02 20.03 2.35
CA LYS A 284 19.45 18.73 2.01
C LYS A 284 19.16 17.89 3.25
N VAL A 285 18.05 17.14 3.23
CA VAL A 285 17.73 16.16 4.25
C VAL A 285 18.58 14.92 4.06
N GLN A 286 19.23 14.45 5.12
CA GLN A 286 20.05 13.25 5.12
C GLN A 286 19.29 12.02 5.62
N SER A 287 18.48 12.18 6.66
CA SER A 287 17.64 11.13 7.22
C SER A 287 16.47 11.71 8.02
N VAL A 288 15.44 10.90 8.26
CA VAL A 288 14.26 11.30 9.02
C VAL A 288 13.87 10.26 10.05
N GLN A 289 13.23 10.72 11.12
CA GLN A 289 12.51 9.90 12.09
C GLN A 289 11.08 10.41 12.22
N PHE A 290 10.09 9.59 11.90
CA PHE A 290 8.67 9.99 11.96
C PHE A 290 8.11 10.06 13.37
N ARG A 291 8.64 9.25 14.29
CA ARG A 291 8.20 9.19 15.69
C ARG A 291 9.40 9.19 16.62
N ASP A 292 10.19 10.25 16.53
CA ASP A 292 11.27 10.50 17.49
C ASP A 292 10.68 10.74 18.87
N LYS A 293 11.23 10.06 19.89
CA LYS A 293 10.76 10.10 21.28
C LYS A 293 11.46 11.17 22.11
N VAL A 294 11.99 12.21 21.49
CA VAL A 294 12.71 13.30 22.20
C VAL A 294 11.87 13.90 23.34
N ASN A 295 10.55 13.96 23.19
CA ASN A 295 9.61 14.41 24.20
C ASN A 295 8.69 13.27 24.71
N GLY A 296 9.20 12.04 24.74
CA GLY A 296 8.45 10.85 25.15
C GLY A 296 7.58 10.25 24.06
N TRP A 297 7.04 9.08 24.34
CA TRP A 297 6.30 8.29 23.37
C TRP A 297 4.99 8.94 22.89
N LYS A 298 4.26 9.60 23.80
CA LYS A 298 2.98 10.25 23.48
C LYS A 298 3.14 11.52 22.64
N ASN A 299 4.26 12.24 22.82
CA ASN A 299 4.57 13.50 22.13
C ASN A 299 5.67 13.28 21.09
N SER A 300 5.50 12.28 20.22
CA SER A 300 6.48 11.95 19.21
C SER A 300 6.67 13.05 18.17
N HIS A 301 7.92 13.28 17.80
CA HIS A 301 8.32 14.30 16.84
C HIS A 301 8.63 13.70 15.46
N PHE A 302 8.38 14.46 14.43
CA PHE A 302 9.06 14.33 13.15
C PHE A 302 10.40 15.05 13.28
N THR A 303 11.50 14.33 13.07
CA THR A 303 12.86 14.87 13.13
C THR A 303 13.56 14.60 11.82
N ALA A 304 14.03 15.67 11.14
CA ALA A 304 14.86 15.59 9.94
C ALA A 304 16.31 15.98 10.31
N HIS A 305 17.26 15.12 9.96
CA HIS A 305 18.68 15.39 10.08
C HIS A 305 19.20 15.93 8.75
N LEU A 306 19.98 17.02 8.80
CA LEU A 306 20.41 17.76 7.62
C LEU A 306 21.85 17.45 7.26
N GLN A 307 22.17 17.44 5.97
CA GLN A 307 23.55 17.31 5.49
C GLN A 307 24.43 18.45 6.00
N GLY A 308 25.64 18.11 6.44
CA GLY A 308 26.54 19.08 7.06
C GLY A 308 26.14 19.51 8.47
N GLY A 309 25.19 18.79 9.09
CA GLY A 309 24.78 18.99 10.48
C GLY A 309 23.57 19.91 10.64
N GLY A 310 22.92 19.77 11.79
CA GLY A 310 21.67 20.42 12.15
C GLY A 310 20.47 19.47 12.06
N THR A 311 19.41 19.81 12.79
CA THR A 311 18.15 19.06 12.82
C THR A 311 16.97 20.01 12.80
N LEU A 312 15.90 19.62 12.10
CA LEU A 312 14.56 20.19 12.23
C LEU A 312 13.72 19.18 12.99
N SER A 313 13.20 19.54 14.16
CA SER A 313 12.32 18.68 14.93
C SER A 313 11.03 19.42 15.30
N ARG A 314 9.89 18.80 15.02
CA ARG A 314 8.56 19.34 15.33
C ARG A 314 7.63 18.21 15.79
N PRO A 315 6.68 18.45 16.70
CA PRO A 315 5.65 17.46 17.02
C PRO A 315 4.99 16.96 15.73
N LEU A 316 4.93 15.65 15.52
CA LEU A 316 4.45 15.07 14.26
C LEU A 316 3.06 15.62 13.87
N MET A 317 2.14 15.68 14.82
CA MET A 317 0.78 16.17 14.57
C MET A 317 0.66 17.70 14.39
N GLN A 318 1.77 18.44 14.52
CA GLN A 318 1.84 19.87 14.18
C GLN A 318 2.40 20.07 12.76
N THR A 319 2.98 19.06 12.15
CA THR A 319 3.36 19.09 10.72
C THR A 319 2.10 18.98 9.85
N GLU A 320 2.13 19.56 8.66
CA GLU A 320 1.04 19.43 7.67
C GLU A 320 0.85 17.98 7.26
N PHE A 321 1.96 17.29 7.00
CA PHE A 321 1.96 15.87 6.69
C PHE A 321 1.30 15.02 7.80
N GLY A 322 1.70 15.21 9.07
CA GLY A 322 1.16 14.45 10.19
C GLY A 322 -0.33 14.67 10.40
N ARG A 323 -0.79 15.94 10.29
CA ARG A 323 -2.22 16.27 10.43
C ARG A 323 -3.05 15.68 9.29
N ALA A 324 -2.58 15.78 8.06
CA ALA A 324 -3.28 15.28 6.89
C ALA A 324 -3.28 13.75 6.84
N PHE A 325 -2.15 13.10 7.21
CA PHE A 325 -2.07 11.65 7.36
C PHE A 325 -3.03 11.14 8.45
N GLY A 326 -3.04 11.75 9.62
CA GLY A 326 -3.96 11.38 10.72
C GLY A 326 -5.45 11.52 10.35
N ARG A 327 -5.78 12.37 9.38
CA ARG A 327 -7.12 12.52 8.81
C ARG A 327 -7.37 11.70 7.55
N ALA A 328 -6.42 10.85 7.17
CA ALA A 328 -6.49 10.00 5.98
C ALA A 328 -6.75 10.76 4.66
N LEU A 329 -6.15 11.96 4.47
CA LEU A 329 -6.48 12.82 3.31
C LEU A 329 -5.75 12.44 2.02
N PHE A 330 -4.64 11.68 2.10
CA PHE A 330 -3.80 11.33 0.94
C PHE A 330 -3.29 9.88 1.01
N LEU A 331 -4.16 8.98 1.44
CA LEU A 331 -3.85 7.55 1.44
C LEU A 331 -4.02 6.95 0.06
N ARG A 332 -3.35 5.82 -0.17
CA ARG A 332 -3.59 5.02 -1.36
C ARG A 332 -5.08 4.68 -1.49
N PRO A 333 -5.69 4.78 -2.67
CA PRO A 333 -7.13 4.57 -2.86
C PRO A 333 -7.65 3.27 -2.25
N SER A 334 -6.91 2.16 -2.38
CA SER A 334 -7.27 0.88 -1.79
C SER A 334 -7.29 0.87 -0.24
N CYS A 335 -6.63 1.82 0.42
CA CYS A 335 -6.61 1.89 1.89
C CYS A 335 -7.95 2.32 2.47
N TYR A 336 -8.77 3.08 1.73
CA TYR A 336 -10.10 3.50 2.17
C TYR A 336 -11.12 2.34 2.20
N ARG A 337 -10.82 1.24 1.52
CA ARG A 337 -11.62 0.01 1.47
C ARG A 337 -10.78 -1.21 1.83
N CYS A 338 -9.84 -1.02 2.77
CA CYS A 338 -8.84 -2.03 3.11
C CYS A 338 -9.48 -3.31 3.68
N PRO A 339 -9.34 -4.47 3.04
CA PRO A 339 -9.90 -5.72 3.53
C PRO A 339 -9.24 -6.20 4.83
N TYR A 340 -8.07 -5.65 5.15
CA TYR A 340 -7.32 -5.96 6.37
C TYR A 340 -7.64 -5.02 7.54
N ALA A 341 -8.58 -4.09 7.40
CA ALA A 341 -9.11 -3.27 8.50
C ALA A 341 -10.10 -4.10 9.33
N SER A 342 -9.66 -5.25 9.81
CA SER A 342 -10.45 -6.24 10.56
C SER A 342 -9.57 -7.04 11.51
N MET A 343 -10.16 -7.91 12.33
CA MET A 343 -9.44 -8.86 13.19
C MET A 343 -8.84 -10.04 12.40
N ASN A 344 -9.26 -10.23 11.14
CA ASN A 344 -8.70 -11.25 10.27
C ASN A 344 -7.37 -10.75 9.68
N ARG A 345 -6.27 -11.10 10.32
CA ARG A 345 -4.92 -10.65 9.99
C ARG A 345 -4.13 -11.75 9.29
N PRO A 346 -3.36 -11.43 8.23
CA PRO A 346 -2.59 -12.43 7.49
C PRO A 346 -1.31 -12.87 8.21
N GLY A 347 -0.71 -12.01 9.04
CA GLY A 347 0.54 -12.30 9.76
C GLY A 347 0.38 -13.26 10.91
N ASP A 348 1.45 -13.98 11.26
CA ASP A 348 1.51 -14.81 12.47
C ASP A 348 1.49 -13.93 13.72
N PHE A 349 2.07 -12.72 13.63
CA PHE A 349 2.00 -11.66 14.62
C PHE A 349 1.49 -10.38 14.00
N THR A 350 0.62 -9.67 14.74
CA THR A 350 0.23 -8.29 14.42
C THR A 350 0.71 -7.37 15.51
N LEU A 351 1.53 -6.39 15.17
CA LEU A 351 2.02 -5.39 16.13
C LEU A 351 1.21 -4.11 16.05
N GLY A 352 0.82 -3.59 17.20
CA GLY A 352 0.13 -2.33 17.35
C GLY A 352 0.57 -1.59 18.59
N ASP A 353 0.33 -0.27 18.62
CA ASP A 353 0.51 0.54 19.82
C ASP A 353 -0.61 0.25 20.83
N PHE A 354 -0.26 0.10 22.09
CA PHE A 354 -1.23 -0.14 23.16
C PHE A 354 -1.72 1.20 23.73
N TRP A 355 -2.76 1.76 23.11
CA TRP A 355 -3.44 2.96 23.58
C TRP A 355 -4.48 2.58 24.64
N GLY A 356 -4.36 2.97 25.85
CA GLY A 356 -5.40 2.72 26.86
C GLY A 356 -4.89 2.42 28.25
N LEU A 357 -3.60 2.12 28.42
CA LEU A 357 -2.96 2.15 29.75
C LEU A 357 -2.77 3.60 30.17
N ARG A 358 -3.38 3.96 31.30
CA ARG A 358 -3.17 5.22 32.00
C ARG A 358 -2.08 5.06 33.04
#